data_2cdbc5838efa4610c6ace68b79961bf5
#
_entry.id   2cdbc5838efa4610c6ace68b79961bf5
#
_cell.length_a   1.000
_cell.length_b   1.000
_cell.length_c   1.000
_cell.angle_alpha   90.00
_cell.angle_beta   90.00
_cell.angle_gamma   90.00
#
_symmetry.space_group_name_H-M   'P 1'
#
loop_
_entity.id
_entity.type
_entity.pdbx_description
1 polymer ?
#
loop_
_entity_poly.entity_id
_entity_poly.type
_entity_poly.pdbx_seq_one_letter_code
_entity_poly.pdbx_strand_id
1 'polypeptide(L)'
;MRGYFKIAFKGLLILCLPFILLFLGLFFDLFGKHQDTGKVHSVSAPFLITNLEDSDKKRILFGDLHVHTTYSLDAFLGNLPILEGEGTHPVSDACNFARFCANLDFFSVTDHAEFLTRREWEETIDSLRNCSEISKVKDEDGIIPLAGWEWTQTSLNPKDHYGHKNVILKSLDKDIPSRPIGAPDHIFFQGIVDAPIYSIYGALLYDYKNMSNYFNYRQRQLIIQSQEYCEEDEHVRDLPLDCLERAEKPSDLYRKLDEWGVESLVIPHGSAWGNTSPPMASWVNQLNSKEHNQKYQNLIEIFSGHGNSEEFRPWESFRVENGEYVCPAPNESYLPDCFQAGEIIKERCRISAGNEEICNIRASEARQNFTKSNPFGLLTIPNSRPEEWLDSGQCKDCYLPAFEYRPKSSVQYALALRNFSDQGTQPYRFGFIGSSDNHSSKPGTGYKEINRIKNTDSNYKSSNSIMNLQNNVRNYAIPRSQEINLEQMIDRTRPSQPERVSSFLYTGGLIATHVVQKNRDSLWDSLNNREVYATSGERILLWFDLINHPSGQI
;
A
#
# COMPACT_ATOMS: atom_id res chain seq x y z
N MET A 1 -7.28 -25.74 62.17
CA MET A 1 -7.74 -25.73 60.77
C MET A 1 -8.08 -24.33 60.24
N ARG A 2 -8.90 -23.49 60.89
CA ARG A 2 -9.28 -22.15 60.38
C ARG A 2 -8.11 -21.18 60.17
N GLY A 3 -7.00 -21.28 60.94
CA GLY A 3 -5.81 -20.41 60.78
C GLY A 3 -4.99 -20.71 59.55
N TYR A 4 -4.76 -21.99 59.25
CA TYR A 4 -4.04 -22.43 58.07
C TYR A 4 -4.74 -22.13 56.76
N PHE A 5 -6.09 -22.21 56.76
CA PHE A 5 -6.90 -21.87 55.59
C PHE A 5 -6.82 -20.37 55.26
N LYS A 6 -6.78 -19.49 56.27
CA LYS A 6 -6.62 -18.03 56.07
C LYS A 6 -5.21 -17.68 55.53
N ILE A 7 -4.17 -18.38 55.99
CA ILE A 7 -2.81 -18.15 55.50
C ILE A 7 -2.66 -18.67 54.07
N ALA A 8 -3.17 -19.87 53.76
CA ALA A 8 -3.16 -20.42 52.42
C ALA A 8 -3.96 -19.55 51.41
N PHE A 9 -5.12 -19.06 51.83
CA PHE A 9 -5.94 -18.17 51.01
C PHE A 9 -5.27 -16.81 50.74
N LYS A 10 -4.63 -16.20 51.77
CA LYS A 10 -3.86 -14.98 51.57
C LYS A 10 -2.62 -15.20 50.67
N GLY A 11 -1.94 -16.33 50.79
CA GLY A 11 -0.85 -16.70 49.93
C GLY A 11 -1.25 -16.89 48.47
N LEU A 12 -2.42 -17.54 48.26
CA LEU A 12 -2.99 -17.72 46.92
C LEU A 12 -3.42 -16.38 46.32
N LEU A 13 -4.04 -15.49 47.11
CA LEU A 13 -4.44 -14.16 46.66
C LEU A 13 -3.24 -13.29 46.27
N ILE A 14 -2.15 -13.35 47.01
CA ILE A 14 -0.91 -12.64 46.72
C ILE A 14 -0.26 -13.19 45.42
N LEU A 15 -0.31 -14.48 45.20
CA LEU A 15 0.19 -15.13 43.99
C LEU A 15 -0.70 -14.82 42.74
N CYS A 16 -2.01 -14.72 42.95
CA CYS A 16 -2.95 -14.42 41.85
C CYS A 16 -3.05 -12.91 41.55
N LEU A 17 -2.73 -12.03 42.48
CA LEU A 17 -2.88 -10.58 42.31
C LEU A 17 -2.11 -10.02 41.10
N PRO A 18 -0.86 -10.40 40.81
CA PRO A 18 -0.15 -9.95 39.62
C PRO A 18 -0.85 -10.38 38.31
N PHE A 19 -1.40 -11.59 38.29
CA PHE A 19 -2.12 -12.09 37.13
C PHE A 19 -3.47 -11.38 36.96
N ILE A 20 -4.15 -11.06 38.06
CA ILE A 20 -5.40 -10.28 38.02
C ILE A 20 -5.10 -8.85 37.53
N LEU A 21 -4.06 -8.21 38.04
CA LEU A 21 -3.65 -6.87 37.61
C LEU A 21 -3.21 -6.85 36.15
N LEU A 22 -2.46 -7.86 35.70
CA LEU A 22 -2.10 -8.03 34.31
C LEU A 22 -3.35 -8.21 33.43
N PHE A 23 -4.27 -9.08 33.85
CA PHE A 23 -5.51 -9.32 33.12
C PHE A 23 -6.39 -8.05 33.05
N LEU A 24 -6.51 -7.31 34.14
CA LEU A 24 -7.22 -6.04 34.16
C LEU A 24 -6.54 -4.99 33.28
N GLY A 25 -5.21 -4.91 33.32
CA GLY A 25 -4.45 -4.02 32.43
C GLY A 25 -4.64 -4.36 30.96
N LEU A 26 -4.68 -5.65 30.62
CA LEU A 26 -4.95 -6.13 29.27
C LEU A 26 -6.41 -5.84 28.87
N PHE A 27 -7.35 -6.08 29.78
CA PHE A 27 -8.79 -5.88 29.53
C PHE A 27 -9.14 -4.40 29.31
N PHE A 28 -8.47 -3.49 30.01
CA PHE A 28 -8.66 -2.04 29.88
C PHE A 28 -7.65 -1.36 28.96
N ASP A 29 -6.88 -2.11 28.18
CA ASP A 29 -5.89 -1.60 27.21
C ASP A 29 -4.91 -0.57 27.81
N LEU A 30 -4.43 -0.79 29.04
CA LEU A 30 -3.62 0.17 29.81
C LEU A 30 -2.13 0.18 29.46
N PHE A 31 -1.62 -0.72 28.62
CA PHE A 31 -0.19 -0.92 28.41
C PHE A 31 0.37 -0.28 27.13
N GLY A 32 -0.48 0.13 26.20
CA GLY A 32 -0.05 0.75 24.95
C GLY A 32 0.39 2.19 25.14
N LYS A 33 1.28 2.64 24.26
CA LYS A 33 1.73 4.04 24.16
C LYS A 33 1.54 4.55 22.74
N HIS A 34 1.24 5.83 22.62
CA HIS A 34 1.33 6.52 21.35
C HIS A 34 2.76 6.43 20.82
N GLN A 35 2.90 6.19 19.51
CA GLN A 35 4.20 6.21 18.84
C GLN A 35 4.59 7.66 18.57
N ASP A 36 5.83 8.00 18.83
CA ASP A 36 6.39 9.30 18.49
C ASP A 36 7.03 9.28 17.09
N THR A 37 7.38 10.45 16.59
CA THR A 37 8.02 10.60 15.27
C THR A 37 9.48 10.19 15.24
N GLY A 38 10.04 9.77 16.35
CA GLY A 38 11.47 9.46 16.49
C GLY A 38 12.35 10.71 16.44
N LYS A 39 13.64 10.53 16.17
CA LYS A 39 14.63 11.60 16.17
C LYS A 39 15.38 11.70 14.85
N VAL A 40 15.30 12.86 14.22
CA VAL A 40 16.15 13.19 13.09
C VAL A 40 17.58 13.45 13.57
N HIS A 41 18.57 12.77 13.00
CA HIS A 41 19.96 12.93 13.36
C HIS A 41 20.58 14.20 12.78
N SER A 42 21.19 15.02 13.62
CA SER A 42 21.79 16.31 13.25
C SER A 42 23.19 16.21 12.61
N VAL A 43 23.71 15.01 12.47
CA VAL A 43 25.03 14.77 11.84
C VAL A 43 24.93 15.07 10.35
N SER A 44 25.96 15.72 9.78
CA SER A 44 26.04 15.95 8.34
C SER A 44 26.15 14.62 7.60
N ALA A 45 25.27 14.40 6.61
CA ALA A 45 25.38 13.23 5.73
C ALA A 45 26.60 13.39 4.81
N PRO A 46 27.29 12.31 4.45
CA PRO A 46 28.34 12.38 3.43
C PRO A 46 27.70 12.78 2.09
N PHE A 47 28.04 13.96 1.60
CA PHE A 47 27.61 14.39 0.26
C PHE A 47 28.42 13.65 -0.79
N LEU A 48 27.77 12.86 -1.61
CA LEU A 48 28.29 12.51 -2.92
C LEU A 48 27.97 13.67 -3.87
N ILE A 49 28.95 14.56 -4.03
CA ILE A 49 28.84 15.64 -5.01
C ILE A 49 28.98 15.00 -6.39
N THR A 50 27.88 14.73 -7.05
CA THR A 50 27.87 14.51 -8.49
C THR A 50 27.91 15.89 -9.16
N ASN A 51 29.06 16.55 -9.12
CA ASN A 51 29.31 17.75 -9.92
C ASN A 51 29.46 17.34 -11.40
N LEU A 52 28.35 17.13 -12.05
CA LEU A 52 28.26 17.25 -13.50
C LEU A 52 27.77 18.68 -13.78
N GLU A 53 28.64 19.65 -13.56
CA GLU A 53 28.43 21.03 -14.00
C GLU A 53 28.63 21.12 -15.52
N ASP A 54 27.61 20.71 -16.25
CA ASP A 54 27.40 21.24 -17.59
C ASP A 54 26.44 22.43 -17.41
N SER A 55 26.96 23.65 -17.48
CA SER A 55 26.24 24.87 -17.14
C SER A 55 24.99 25.13 -17.98
N ASP A 56 24.79 24.39 -19.05
CA ASP A 56 23.69 24.55 -19.99
C ASP A 56 22.63 23.43 -19.85
N LYS A 57 22.84 22.43 -19.00
CA LYS A 57 21.90 21.31 -18.82
C LYS A 57 21.26 21.37 -17.43
N LYS A 58 19.97 21.05 -17.38
CA LYS A 58 19.25 20.83 -16.12
C LYS A 58 19.93 19.71 -15.32
N ARG A 59 19.96 19.85 -14.01
CA ARG A 59 20.44 18.80 -13.08
C ARG A 59 19.35 17.74 -12.97
N ILE A 60 19.77 16.49 -12.77
CA ILE A 60 18.85 15.39 -12.47
C ILE A 60 18.89 15.11 -10.98
N LEU A 61 17.71 15.19 -10.33
CA LEU A 61 17.52 14.82 -8.94
C LEU A 61 16.78 13.48 -8.87
N PHE A 62 17.13 12.67 -7.85
CA PHE A 62 16.50 11.39 -7.59
C PHE A 62 15.76 11.41 -6.26
N GLY A 63 14.54 10.88 -6.26
CA GLY A 63 13.70 10.86 -5.07
C GLY A 63 12.77 9.66 -5.02
N ASP A 64 11.96 9.67 -3.94
CA ASP A 64 10.91 8.68 -3.68
C ASP A 64 9.69 9.39 -3.11
N LEU A 65 8.56 9.29 -3.77
CA LEU A 65 7.33 9.98 -3.40
C LEU A 65 6.27 9.06 -2.77
N HIS A 66 6.67 7.84 -2.38
CA HIS A 66 5.74 6.86 -1.83
C HIS A 66 6.40 6.02 -0.74
N VAL A 67 6.19 6.42 0.52
CA VAL A 67 6.81 5.78 1.69
C VAL A 67 5.86 5.82 2.87
N HIS A 68 5.69 4.69 3.54
CA HIS A 68 4.88 4.55 4.74
C HIS A 68 5.73 4.43 6.00
N THR A 69 5.17 4.90 7.10
CA THR A 69 5.75 4.83 8.45
C THR A 69 4.87 3.99 9.38
N THR A 70 5.21 3.93 10.65
CA THR A 70 4.37 3.31 11.68
C THR A 70 2.98 3.96 11.80
N TYR A 71 2.78 5.15 11.26
CA TYR A 71 1.47 5.81 11.27
C TYR A 71 0.49 5.19 10.28
N SER A 72 0.93 4.51 9.25
CA SER A 72 0.10 3.58 8.47
C SER A 72 -0.09 2.28 9.26
N LEU A 73 -1.34 1.94 9.56
CA LEU A 73 -1.64 0.79 10.43
C LEU A 73 -1.24 -0.56 9.80
N ASP A 74 -1.32 -0.66 8.49
CA ASP A 74 -0.89 -1.84 7.73
C ASP A 74 0.64 -1.96 7.71
N ALA A 75 1.36 -0.85 7.58
CA ALA A 75 2.82 -0.81 7.74
C ALA A 75 3.23 -1.21 9.16
N PHE A 76 2.51 -0.73 10.19
CA PHE A 76 2.77 -1.15 11.56
C PHE A 76 2.49 -2.65 11.75
N LEU A 77 1.36 -3.14 11.23
CA LEU A 77 1.02 -4.57 11.28
C LEU A 77 2.09 -5.42 10.59
N GLY A 78 2.50 -5.05 9.38
CA GLY A 78 3.52 -5.77 8.61
C GLY A 78 4.88 -5.82 9.28
N ASN A 79 5.21 -4.82 10.10
CA ASN A 79 6.47 -4.74 10.84
C ASN A 79 6.41 -5.33 12.25
N LEU A 80 5.29 -5.93 12.67
CA LEU A 80 5.25 -6.64 13.95
C LEU A 80 6.22 -7.83 13.96
N PRO A 81 6.95 -8.06 15.04
CA PRO A 81 7.96 -9.13 15.12
C PRO A 81 7.40 -10.53 14.87
N ILE A 82 6.13 -10.78 15.17
CA ILE A 82 5.46 -12.05 14.87
C ILE A 82 5.35 -12.33 13.37
N LEU A 83 5.34 -11.28 12.55
CA LEU A 83 5.41 -11.34 11.09
C LEU A 83 6.84 -11.18 10.56
N GLU A 84 7.83 -11.31 11.47
CA GLU A 84 9.28 -11.14 11.21
C GLU A 84 9.70 -9.70 10.85
N GLY A 85 8.87 -8.72 11.15
CA GLY A 85 9.19 -7.32 11.02
C GLY A 85 10.16 -6.81 12.10
N GLU A 86 10.71 -5.63 11.85
CA GLU A 86 11.72 -5.01 12.71
C GLU A 86 11.13 -4.16 13.85
N GLY A 87 9.80 -4.04 13.91
CA GLY A 87 9.07 -3.23 14.88
C GLY A 87 8.61 -1.89 14.33
N THR A 88 8.71 -0.84 15.13
CA THR A 88 8.25 0.50 14.75
C THR A 88 9.27 1.24 13.90
N HIS A 89 8.79 1.93 12.85
CA HIS A 89 9.56 2.78 11.97
C HIS A 89 8.95 4.18 11.95
N PRO A 90 9.41 5.10 12.81
CA PRO A 90 8.86 6.45 12.92
C PRO A 90 9.21 7.32 11.70
N VAL A 91 8.51 8.45 11.56
CA VAL A 91 8.71 9.40 10.44
C VAL A 91 10.16 9.85 10.29
N SER A 92 10.88 10.04 11.41
CA SER A 92 12.30 10.44 11.38
C SER A 92 13.20 9.42 10.70
N ASP A 93 12.83 8.14 10.70
CA ASP A 93 13.61 7.10 10.04
C ASP A 93 13.62 7.28 8.53
N ALA A 94 12.52 7.74 7.94
CA ALA A 94 12.49 8.08 6.51
C ALA A 94 13.50 9.18 6.17
N CYS A 95 13.57 10.25 6.98
CA CYS A 95 14.58 11.30 6.80
C CYS A 95 16.01 10.77 6.97
N ASN A 96 16.26 10.03 8.04
CA ASN A 96 17.58 9.49 8.32
C ASN A 96 18.02 8.50 7.23
N PHE A 97 17.11 7.63 6.79
CA PHE A 97 17.40 6.66 5.74
C PHE A 97 17.65 7.35 4.39
N ALA A 98 16.81 8.31 4.01
CA ALA A 98 16.98 9.08 2.78
C ALA A 98 18.34 9.79 2.73
N ARG A 99 18.80 10.35 3.86
CA ARG A 99 20.06 11.08 3.97
C ARG A 99 21.29 10.18 4.03
N PHE A 100 21.26 9.13 4.85
CA PHE A 100 22.47 8.37 5.20
C PHE A 100 22.59 7.04 4.46
N CYS A 101 21.47 6.45 4.04
CA CYS A 101 21.46 5.12 3.41
C CYS A 101 21.15 5.23 1.92
N ALA A 102 20.07 5.90 1.55
CA ALA A 102 19.65 6.01 0.17
C ALA A 102 20.26 7.21 -0.57
N ASN A 103 20.75 8.24 0.14
CA ASN A 103 21.33 9.46 -0.44
C ASN A 103 20.42 10.08 -1.52
N LEU A 104 19.15 10.29 -1.18
CA LEU A 104 18.16 10.90 -2.06
C LEU A 104 18.27 12.42 -2.06
N ASP A 105 17.80 13.06 -3.12
CA ASP A 105 17.68 14.50 -3.21
C ASP A 105 16.36 14.99 -2.62
N PHE A 106 15.30 14.20 -2.72
CA PHE A 106 13.98 14.48 -2.17
C PHE A 106 13.22 13.21 -1.82
N PHE A 107 12.23 13.32 -0.95
CA PHE A 107 11.30 12.22 -0.63
C PHE A 107 9.99 12.76 -0.07
N SER A 108 8.95 11.92 -0.06
CA SER A 108 7.70 12.18 0.65
C SER A 108 7.37 11.03 1.60
N VAL A 109 6.71 11.35 2.70
CA VAL A 109 6.00 10.37 3.54
C VAL A 109 4.54 10.44 3.13
N THR A 110 3.94 9.28 2.86
CA THR A 110 2.58 9.15 2.31
C THR A 110 1.77 8.11 3.06
N ASP A 111 1.77 8.19 4.39
CA ASP A 111 0.94 7.31 5.21
C ASP A 111 -0.53 7.40 4.81
N HIS A 112 -1.26 6.28 4.90
CA HIS A 112 -2.69 6.23 4.58
C HIS A 112 -3.48 7.24 5.41
N ALA A 113 -4.18 8.16 4.75
CA ALA A 113 -4.95 9.21 5.39
C ALA A 113 -6.05 8.67 6.31
N GLU A 114 -6.57 7.49 6.00
CA GLU A 114 -7.60 6.78 6.75
C GLU A 114 -7.16 6.41 8.17
N PHE A 115 -5.85 6.39 8.40
CA PHE A 115 -5.26 6.08 9.71
C PHE A 115 -4.64 7.29 10.41
N LEU A 116 -4.49 8.42 9.71
CA LEU A 116 -3.83 9.61 10.24
C LEU A 116 -4.81 10.49 11.00
N THR A 117 -4.64 10.57 12.32
CA THR A 117 -5.29 11.60 13.11
C THR A 117 -4.61 12.96 12.87
N ARG A 118 -5.30 14.05 13.23
CA ARG A 118 -4.73 15.38 13.19
C ARG A 118 -3.38 15.48 13.91
N ARG A 119 -3.27 14.87 15.08
CA ARG A 119 -2.05 14.88 15.87
C ARG A 119 -0.87 14.28 15.10
N GLU A 120 -1.06 13.10 14.52
CA GLU A 120 0.01 12.41 13.78
C GLU A 120 0.36 13.14 12.49
N TRP A 121 -0.61 13.79 11.86
CA TRP A 121 -0.35 14.67 10.74
C TRP A 121 0.53 15.86 11.14
N GLU A 122 0.20 16.57 12.22
CA GLU A 122 1.01 17.68 12.76
C GLU A 122 2.42 17.20 13.13
N GLU A 123 2.54 16.05 13.81
CA GLU A 123 3.82 15.42 14.15
C GLU A 123 4.64 15.05 12.90
N THR A 124 4.00 14.54 11.84
CA THR A 124 4.65 14.25 10.56
C THR A 124 5.22 15.52 9.93
N ILE A 125 4.42 16.57 9.84
CA ILE A 125 4.84 17.87 9.30
C ILE A 125 6.02 18.43 10.07
N ASP A 126 5.98 18.41 11.38
CA ASP A 126 7.06 18.92 12.22
C ASP A 126 8.35 18.10 12.07
N SER A 127 8.24 16.79 11.94
CA SER A 127 9.38 15.92 11.66
C SER A 127 10.01 16.23 10.29
N LEU A 128 9.21 16.45 9.26
CA LEU A 128 9.68 16.82 7.92
C LEU A 128 10.31 18.22 7.88
N ARG A 129 9.74 19.19 8.62
CA ARG A 129 10.35 20.52 8.80
C ARG A 129 11.73 20.41 9.43
N ASN A 130 11.82 19.66 10.52
CA ASN A 130 13.09 19.41 11.21
C ASN A 130 14.10 18.71 10.28
N CYS A 131 13.66 17.75 9.47
CA CYS A 131 14.49 17.11 8.45
C CYS A 131 15.04 18.12 7.44
N SER A 132 14.19 19.02 6.93
CA SER A 132 14.58 20.08 6.02
C SER A 132 15.63 21.01 6.64
N GLU A 133 15.39 21.47 7.86
CA GLU A 133 16.29 22.42 8.56
C GLU A 133 17.67 21.81 8.85
N ILE A 134 17.71 20.59 9.38
CA ILE A 134 18.96 19.90 9.74
C ILE A 134 19.78 19.54 8.50
N SER A 135 19.13 19.31 7.36
CA SER A 135 19.81 18.90 6.13
C SER A 135 20.38 20.05 5.31
N LYS A 136 20.04 21.30 5.60
CA LYS A 136 20.59 22.48 4.90
C LYS A 136 22.10 22.57 5.04
N VAL A 137 22.79 22.81 3.93
CA VAL A 137 24.24 22.97 3.89
C VAL A 137 24.56 24.29 3.20
N LYS A 138 24.97 25.29 3.97
CA LYS A 138 25.22 26.66 3.50
C LYS A 138 23.97 27.24 2.83
N ASP A 139 24.06 27.55 1.53
CA ASP A 139 22.98 28.17 0.74
C ASP A 139 22.23 27.16 -0.15
N GLU A 140 22.52 25.86 -0.04
CA GLU A 140 21.85 24.80 -0.81
C GLU A 140 20.90 23.98 0.08
N ASP A 141 19.76 23.60 -0.48
CA ASP A 141 18.89 22.61 0.14
C ASP A 141 19.62 21.24 0.16
N GLY A 142 19.70 20.63 1.33
CA GLY A 142 20.26 19.30 1.49
C GLY A 142 19.33 18.25 0.84
N ILE A 143 18.50 17.62 1.67
CA ILE A 143 17.37 16.83 1.18
C ILE A 143 16.11 17.70 1.17
N ILE A 144 15.22 17.50 0.22
CA ILE A 144 13.94 18.21 0.11
C ILE A 144 12.80 17.27 0.53
N PRO A 145 12.38 17.25 1.79
CA PRO A 145 11.22 16.47 2.20
C PRO A 145 9.94 17.17 1.74
N LEU A 146 8.98 16.38 1.25
CA LEU A 146 7.64 16.80 0.88
C LEU A 146 6.63 16.18 1.82
N ALA A 147 5.59 16.90 2.20
CA ALA A 147 4.47 16.31 2.91
C ALA A 147 3.52 15.64 1.94
N GLY A 148 2.93 14.55 2.36
CA GLY A 148 1.92 13.86 1.58
C GLY A 148 1.13 12.88 2.43
N TRP A 149 0.14 12.29 1.81
CA TRP A 149 -0.63 11.16 2.33
C TRP A 149 -1.12 10.31 1.19
N GLU A 150 -1.45 9.07 1.46
CA GLU A 150 -2.15 8.23 0.51
C GLU A 150 -3.65 8.29 0.73
N TRP A 151 -4.39 8.60 -0.33
CA TRP A 151 -5.84 8.48 -0.43
C TRP A 151 -6.17 7.13 -1.04
N THR A 152 -6.72 6.22 -0.24
CA THR A 152 -6.86 4.80 -0.59
C THR A 152 -8.30 4.45 -0.88
N GLN A 153 -8.81 4.94 -2.00
CA GLN A 153 -10.17 4.63 -2.42
C GLN A 153 -10.22 3.30 -3.17
N THR A 154 -10.91 2.35 -2.59
CA THR A 154 -11.12 1.04 -3.19
C THR A 154 -12.57 0.60 -3.05
N SER A 155 -13.08 -0.14 -4.02
CA SER A 155 -14.44 -0.68 -4.01
C SER A 155 -14.47 -2.08 -4.60
N LEU A 156 -15.36 -2.93 -4.09
CA LEU A 156 -15.64 -4.24 -4.68
C LEU A 156 -16.37 -4.09 -6.02
N ASN A 157 -17.11 -2.99 -6.21
CA ASN A 157 -17.74 -2.68 -7.48
C ASN A 157 -16.71 -1.99 -8.41
N PRO A 158 -16.35 -2.59 -9.55
CA PRO A 158 -15.37 -2.00 -10.45
C PRO A 158 -15.73 -0.60 -10.97
N LYS A 159 -17.00 -0.24 -10.98
CA LYS A 159 -17.46 1.08 -11.46
C LYS A 159 -17.21 2.20 -10.46
N ASP A 160 -17.13 1.85 -9.18
CA ASP A 160 -16.94 2.79 -8.08
C ASP A 160 -15.50 2.70 -7.51
N HIS A 161 -14.63 1.97 -8.19
CA HIS A 161 -13.22 1.82 -7.83
C HIS A 161 -12.37 2.87 -8.55
N TYR A 162 -11.71 3.74 -7.78
CA TYR A 162 -10.82 4.79 -8.30
C TYR A 162 -9.35 4.54 -7.99
N GLY A 163 -9.04 3.56 -7.16
CA GLY A 163 -7.68 3.15 -6.80
C GLY A 163 -6.98 4.11 -5.83
N HIS A 164 -5.76 3.78 -5.53
CA HIS A 164 -4.91 4.50 -4.62
C HIS A 164 -4.27 5.72 -5.27
N LYS A 165 -4.06 6.80 -4.52
CA LYS A 165 -3.40 8.02 -5.00
C LYS A 165 -2.59 8.67 -3.89
N ASN A 166 -1.34 8.95 -4.17
CA ASN A 166 -0.53 9.80 -3.30
C ASN A 166 -0.87 11.26 -3.53
N VAL A 167 -1.23 11.96 -2.48
CA VAL A 167 -1.39 13.41 -2.48
C VAL A 167 -0.10 14.02 -1.92
N ILE A 168 0.60 14.78 -2.74
CA ILE A 168 1.88 15.41 -2.38
C ILE A 168 1.68 16.91 -2.32
N LEU A 169 2.15 17.55 -1.26
CA LEU A 169 2.08 19.00 -1.05
C LEU A 169 3.40 19.66 -1.38
N LYS A 170 3.35 20.82 -2.05
CA LYS A 170 4.53 21.64 -2.32
C LYS A 170 5.16 22.17 -1.04
N SER A 171 4.34 22.74 -0.16
CA SER A 171 4.82 23.47 1.01
C SER A 171 4.76 22.62 2.28
N LEU A 172 5.67 22.95 3.21
CA LEU A 172 5.63 22.52 4.61
C LEU A 172 5.24 23.69 5.54
N ASP A 173 4.84 24.82 5.00
CA ASP A 173 4.51 26.04 5.77
C ASP A 173 3.17 25.93 6.49
N LYS A 174 2.74 27.04 7.13
CA LYS A 174 1.56 27.03 8.01
C LYS A 174 0.21 26.92 7.31
N ASP A 175 0.17 27.14 5.98
CA ASP A 175 -1.08 27.15 5.20
C ASP A 175 -1.46 25.77 4.61
N ILE A 176 -0.83 24.72 5.08
CA ILE A 176 -1.16 23.34 4.69
C ILE A 176 -2.47 22.86 5.34
N PRO A 177 -3.12 21.80 4.82
CA PRO A 177 -4.28 21.20 5.45
C PRO A 177 -4.01 20.85 6.92
N SER A 178 -4.96 21.11 7.80
CA SER A 178 -4.84 20.77 9.23
C SER A 178 -4.96 19.26 9.47
N ARG A 179 -5.39 18.51 8.46
CA ARG A 179 -5.55 17.07 8.43
C ARG A 179 -5.45 16.56 6.99
N PRO A 180 -5.07 15.31 6.76
CA PRO A 180 -5.16 14.67 5.45
C PRO A 180 -6.62 14.36 5.08
N ILE A 181 -6.88 14.14 3.80
CA ILE A 181 -8.18 13.76 3.27
C ILE A 181 -8.10 12.28 2.90
N GLY A 182 -8.80 11.42 3.63
CA GLY A 182 -8.88 9.98 3.38
C GLY A 182 -9.98 9.61 2.39
N ALA A 183 -10.11 8.33 2.12
CA ALA A 183 -11.23 7.74 1.42
C ALA A 183 -12.28 7.22 2.41
N PRO A 184 -13.50 6.88 1.98
CA PRO A 184 -14.46 6.15 2.81
C PRO A 184 -13.89 4.82 3.27
N ASP A 185 -14.42 4.33 4.39
CA ASP A 185 -14.00 3.06 4.98
C ASP A 185 -13.96 1.94 3.97
N HIS A 186 -12.81 1.31 3.87
CA HIS A 186 -12.62 0.17 3.01
C HIS A 186 -12.59 -1.13 3.80
N ILE A 187 -13.14 -2.17 3.21
CA ILE A 187 -13.27 -3.51 3.80
C ILE A 187 -11.95 -4.08 4.34
N PHE A 188 -10.82 -3.76 3.68
CA PHE A 188 -9.48 -4.20 4.11
C PHE A 188 -9.01 -3.45 5.35
N PHE A 189 -9.23 -2.14 5.40
CA PHE A 189 -8.81 -1.31 6.51
C PHE A 189 -9.69 -1.55 7.74
N GLN A 190 -11.00 -1.71 7.57
CA GLN A 190 -11.87 -2.11 8.67
C GLN A 190 -11.39 -3.42 9.30
N GLY A 191 -11.03 -4.41 8.49
CA GLY A 191 -10.49 -5.66 8.99
C GLY A 191 -9.19 -5.50 9.80
N ILE A 192 -8.33 -4.54 9.47
CA ILE A 192 -7.09 -4.25 10.22
C ILE A 192 -7.42 -3.48 11.51
N VAL A 193 -8.28 -2.47 11.42
CA VAL A 193 -8.71 -1.64 12.55
C VAL A 193 -9.51 -2.46 13.56
N ASP A 194 -10.41 -3.34 13.11
CA ASP A 194 -11.31 -4.13 13.94
C ASP A 194 -10.76 -5.52 14.28
N ALA A 195 -9.48 -5.77 14.02
CA ALA A 195 -8.85 -7.04 14.38
C ALA A 195 -9.07 -7.37 15.86
N PRO A 196 -9.61 -8.57 16.17
CA PRO A 196 -10.00 -8.88 17.53
C PRO A 196 -8.81 -8.89 18.50
N ILE A 197 -9.02 -8.37 19.69
CA ILE A 197 -7.99 -8.27 20.74
C ILE A 197 -7.31 -9.62 21.07
N TYR A 198 -8.03 -10.74 20.93
CA TYR A 198 -7.45 -12.06 21.20
C TYR A 198 -6.35 -12.46 20.19
N SER A 199 -6.35 -11.91 18.98
CA SER A 199 -5.27 -12.14 18.01
C SER A 199 -3.96 -11.53 18.49
N ILE A 200 -4.03 -10.36 19.11
CA ILE A 200 -2.89 -9.66 19.72
C ILE A 200 -2.43 -10.40 20.97
N TYR A 201 -3.34 -10.86 21.81
CA TYR A 201 -2.98 -11.62 23.02
C TYR A 201 -2.36 -12.99 22.71
N GLY A 202 -2.81 -13.62 21.62
CA GLY A 202 -2.14 -14.82 21.11
C GLY A 202 -0.68 -14.55 20.73
N ALA A 203 -0.43 -13.42 20.06
CA ALA A 203 0.92 -12.98 19.74
C ALA A 203 1.76 -12.69 20.97
N LEU A 204 1.20 -12.04 22.00
CA LEU A 204 1.88 -11.76 23.27
C LEU A 204 2.33 -13.01 24.01
N LEU A 205 1.52 -14.07 24.01
CA LEU A 205 1.87 -15.34 24.64
C LEU A 205 3.05 -16.03 23.95
N TYR A 206 3.13 -15.86 22.62
CA TYR A 206 4.18 -16.47 21.83
C TYR A 206 5.46 -15.64 21.80
N ASP A 207 5.34 -14.30 21.73
CA ASP A 207 6.45 -13.37 21.58
C ASP A 207 6.47 -12.32 22.69
N TYR A 208 6.59 -12.80 23.94
CA TYR A 208 6.56 -11.94 25.13
C TYR A 208 7.70 -10.92 25.20
N LYS A 209 8.81 -11.15 24.46
CA LYS A 209 9.96 -10.23 24.45
C LYS A 209 9.66 -8.92 23.74
N ASN A 210 8.73 -8.95 22.81
CA ASN A 210 8.33 -7.81 21.98
C ASN A 210 6.95 -7.24 22.36
N MET A 211 6.50 -7.49 23.61
CA MET A 211 5.17 -7.08 24.08
C MET A 211 4.82 -5.62 23.81
N SER A 212 5.80 -4.71 23.90
CA SER A 212 5.58 -3.29 23.68
C SER A 212 5.06 -2.99 22.27
N ASN A 213 5.55 -3.70 21.24
CA ASN A 213 5.07 -3.51 19.86
C ASN A 213 3.60 -3.87 19.71
N TYR A 214 3.15 -4.97 20.33
CA TYR A 214 1.76 -5.41 20.27
C TYR A 214 0.82 -4.49 21.04
N PHE A 215 1.24 -4.02 22.22
CA PHE A 215 0.46 -3.04 22.98
C PHE A 215 0.36 -1.69 22.27
N ASN A 216 1.44 -1.25 21.66
CA ASN A 216 1.47 0.00 20.91
C ASN A 216 0.61 -0.10 19.64
N TYR A 217 0.65 -1.25 18.94
CA TYR A 217 -0.24 -1.52 17.82
C TYR A 217 -1.72 -1.49 18.25
N ARG A 218 -2.05 -2.15 19.38
CA ARG A 218 -3.41 -2.10 19.93
C ARG A 218 -3.83 -0.68 20.28
N GLN A 219 -2.96 0.09 20.92
CA GLN A 219 -3.25 1.49 21.23
C GLN A 219 -3.53 2.29 19.96
N ARG A 220 -2.80 2.02 18.89
CA ARG A 220 -3.02 2.65 17.58
C ARG A 220 -4.40 2.31 17.02
N GLN A 221 -4.80 1.05 17.06
CA GLN A 221 -6.15 0.64 16.66
C GLN A 221 -7.23 1.40 17.44
N LEU A 222 -7.09 1.50 18.76
CA LEU A 222 -8.06 2.20 19.62
C LEU A 222 -8.15 3.69 19.30
N ILE A 223 -7.03 4.34 19.03
CA ILE A 223 -6.99 5.74 18.61
C ILE A 223 -7.80 5.92 17.32
N ILE A 224 -7.58 5.08 16.32
CA ILE A 224 -8.29 5.15 15.04
C ILE A 224 -9.78 4.87 15.23
N GLN A 225 -10.15 3.82 15.99
CA GLN A 225 -11.54 3.48 16.30
C GLN A 225 -12.30 4.58 17.04
N SER A 226 -11.60 5.45 17.77
CA SER A 226 -12.21 6.55 18.52
C SER A 226 -12.46 7.81 17.69
N GLN A 227 -11.99 7.85 16.43
CA GLN A 227 -12.15 9.02 15.57
C GLN A 227 -13.57 9.07 14.99
N GLU A 228 -14.11 10.28 14.90
CA GLU A 228 -15.36 10.55 14.19
C GLU A 228 -15.06 11.11 12.79
N TYR A 229 -15.97 10.90 11.86
CA TYR A 229 -15.86 11.47 10.52
C TYR A 229 -16.39 12.89 10.49
N CYS A 230 -15.76 13.71 9.65
CA CYS A 230 -16.24 15.06 9.39
C CYS A 230 -17.56 15.04 8.59
N GLU A 231 -18.37 16.10 8.74
CA GLU A 231 -19.53 16.33 7.88
C GLU A 231 -19.09 16.52 6.41
N GLU A 232 -19.79 15.88 5.47
CA GLU A 232 -19.36 15.81 4.08
C GLU A 232 -19.56 17.10 3.29
N ASP A 233 -20.64 17.82 3.59
CA ASP A 233 -21.08 18.99 2.84
C ASP A 233 -20.54 20.33 3.37
N GLU A 234 -19.76 20.32 4.46
CA GLU A 234 -19.16 21.51 5.01
C GLU A 234 -17.85 21.86 4.32
N HIS A 235 -17.55 23.16 4.26
CA HIS A 235 -16.28 23.64 3.74
C HIS A 235 -15.12 23.19 4.66
N VAL A 236 -14.02 22.72 4.07
CA VAL A 236 -12.91 22.07 4.82
C VAL A 236 -12.33 22.91 5.96
N ARG A 237 -12.38 24.25 5.86
CA ARG A 237 -11.87 25.17 6.89
C ARG A 237 -12.85 25.42 8.04
N ASP A 238 -14.11 25.04 7.88
CA ASP A 238 -15.19 25.22 8.87
C ASP A 238 -15.42 23.93 9.67
N LEU A 239 -14.85 22.82 9.23
CA LEU A 239 -14.94 21.50 9.88
C LEU A 239 -14.30 21.49 11.28
N PRO A 240 -14.83 20.71 12.24
CA PRO A 240 -14.19 20.45 13.53
C PRO A 240 -12.75 19.96 13.36
N LEU A 241 -11.85 20.34 14.26
CA LEU A 241 -10.42 20.04 14.11
C LEU A 241 -10.08 18.56 14.29
N ASP A 242 -10.89 17.82 15.05
CA ASP A 242 -10.57 16.44 15.47
C ASP A 242 -11.36 15.36 14.71
N CYS A 243 -11.98 15.69 13.58
CA CYS A 243 -12.64 14.71 12.72
C CYS A 243 -11.75 14.22 11.59
N LEU A 244 -12.01 13.01 11.07
CA LEU A 244 -11.37 12.46 9.87
C LEU A 244 -12.10 12.96 8.63
N GLU A 245 -11.38 13.65 7.76
CA GLU A 245 -11.92 14.19 6.51
C GLU A 245 -11.87 13.12 5.41
N ARG A 246 -12.96 13.03 4.61
CA ARG A 246 -13.11 12.02 3.56
C ARG A 246 -13.48 12.62 2.22
N ALA A 247 -13.06 11.93 1.15
CA ALA A 247 -13.52 12.17 -0.22
C ALA A 247 -13.84 10.82 -0.88
N GLU A 248 -15.06 10.67 -1.40
CA GLU A 248 -15.50 9.41 -2.01
C GLU A 248 -14.94 9.19 -3.41
N LYS A 249 -14.71 10.29 -4.12
CA LYS A 249 -14.30 10.30 -5.54
C LYS A 249 -13.15 11.25 -5.77
N PRO A 250 -12.43 11.09 -6.87
CA PRO A 250 -11.37 12.03 -7.23
C PRO A 250 -11.87 13.49 -7.33
N SER A 251 -13.06 13.71 -7.89
CA SER A 251 -13.68 15.04 -7.96
C SER A 251 -13.90 15.68 -6.59
N ASP A 252 -14.30 14.89 -5.59
CA ASP A 252 -14.47 15.38 -4.22
C ASP A 252 -13.13 15.70 -3.56
N LEU A 253 -12.12 14.85 -3.78
CA LEU A 253 -10.75 15.11 -3.33
C LEU A 253 -10.21 16.43 -3.92
N TYR A 254 -10.38 16.65 -5.24
CA TYR A 254 -9.91 17.89 -5.88
C TYR A 254 -10.66 19.12 -5.37
N ARG A 255 -11.98 19.05 -5.16
CA ARG A 255 -12.77 20.13 -4.56
C ARG A 255 -12.23 20.51 -3.19
N LYS A 256 -11.99 19.53 -2.32
CA LYS A 256 -11.46 19.75 -0.97
C LYS A 256 -10.04 20.33 -0.99
N LEU A 257 -9.18 19.91 -1.91
CA LEU A 257 -7.86 20.49 -2.11
C LEU A 257 -7.94 21.95 -2.61
N ASP A 258 -8.92 22.27 -3.48
CA ASP A 258 -9.19 23.65 -3.90
C ASP A 258 -9.69 24.52 -2.72
N GLU A 259 -10.55 23.99 -1.87
CA GLU A 259 -11.04 24.66 -0.66
C GLU A 259 -9.92 24.93 0.35
N TRP A 260 -8.95 24.02 0.50
CA TRP A 260 -7.72 24.24 1.26
C TRP A 260 -6.83 25.29 0.62
N GLY A 261 -6.88 25.42 -0.70
CA GLY A 261 -6.07 26.39 -1.47
C GLY A 261 -4.59 26.04 -1.51
N VAL A 262 -4.24 24.76 -1.48
CA VAL A 262 -2.86 24.28 -1.45
C VAL A 262 -2.38 23.78 -2.80
N GLU A 263 -1.11 24.07 -3.13
CA GLU A 263 -0.46 23.49 -4.29
C GLU A 263 -0.17 21.99 -4.00
N SER A 264 -0.82 21.11 -4.77
CA SER A 264 -0.72 19.67 -4.56
C SER A 264 -0.71 18.90 -5.88
N LEU A 265 -0.10 17.72 -5.85
CA LEU A 265 -0.15 16.70 -6.90
C LEU A 265 -0.91 15.50 -6.37
N VAL A 266 -1.68 14.85 -7.24
CA VAL A 266 -2.41 13.62 -6.93
C VAL A 266 -1.95 12.54 -7.90
N ILE A 267 -1.21 11.55 -7.40
CA ILE A 267 -0.45 10.58 -8.19
C ILE A 267 -1.06 9.19 -8.02
N PRO A 268 -1.80 8.68 -9.02
CA PRO A 268 -2.31 7.31 -9.01
C PRO A 268 -1.18 6.28 -9.04
N HIS A 269 -1.39 5.16 -8.35
CA HIS A 269 -0.46 4.03 -8.34
C HIS A 269 -1.18 2.70 -8.14
N GLY A 270 -0.46 1.57 -8.23
CA GLY A 270 -0.96 0.23 -7.93
C GLY A 270 -2.21 -0.17 -8.72
N SER A 271 -2.38 0.33 -9.95
CA SER A 271 -3.68 0.28 -10.63
C SER A 271 -3.95 -1.04 -11.36
N ALA A 272 -2.93 -1.70 -11.91
CA ALA A 272 -3.11 -2.85 -12.81
C ALA A 272 -3.07 -4.21 -12.15
N TRP A 273 -2.95 -4.30 -10.83
CA TRP A 273 -2.72 -5.55 -10.10
C TRP A 273 -3.16 -5.42 -8.64
N GLY A 274 -3.10 -6.54 -7.93
CA GLY A 274 -3.29 -6.60 -6.49
C GLY A 274 -4.72 -6.75 -6.02
N ASN A 275 -4.85 -7.24 -4.82
CA ASN A 275 -6.12 -7.56 -4.16
C ASN A 275 -6.96 -6.35 -3.77
N THR A 276 -6.43 -5.14 -3.90
CA THR A 276 -7.16 -3.90 -3.64
C THR A 276 -7.98 -3.44 -4.83
N SER A 277 -7.68 -3.95 -6.04
CA SER A 277 -8.38 -3.62 -7.27
C SER A 277 -9.29 -4.76 -7.72
N PRO A 278 -10.60 -4.55 -7.93
CA PRO A 278 -11.47 -5.59 -8.47
C PRO A 278 -11.07 -5.95 -9.90
N PRO A 279 -11.22 -7.21 -10.35
CA PRO A 279 -10.75 -7.68 -11.66
C PRO A 279 -11.21 -6.89 -12.88
N MET A 280 -12.33 -6.19 -12.81
CA MET A 280 -12.85 -5.36 -13.89
C MET A 280 -12.51 -3.88 -13.73
N ALA A 281 -11.62 -3.52 -12.79
CA ALA A 281 -11.18 -2.14 -12.63
C ALA A 281 -10.61 -1.57 -13.94
N SER A 282 -10.85 -0.29 -14.18
CA SER A 282 -10.48 0.35 -15.42
C SER A 282 -10.24 1.84 -15.24
N TRP A 283 -9.24 2.36 -15.95
CA TRP A 283 -8.98 3.79 -16.07
C TRP A 283 -10.16 4.62 -16.59
N VAL A 284 -11.12 4.00 -17.30
CA VAL A 284 -12.32 4.70 -17.79
C VAL A 284 -13.10 5.37 -16.67
N ASN A 285 -13.09 4.79 -15.46
CA ASN A 285 -13.84 5.34 -14.33
C ASN A 285 -13.27 6.69 -13.85
N GLN A 286 -11.98 6.90 -13.99
CA GLN A 286 -11.30 8.09 -13.49
C GLN A 286 -10.74 9.01 -14.60
N LEU A 287 -10.52 8.51 -15.81
CA LEU A 287 -10.10 9.32 -16.94
C LEU A 287 -11.30 9.76 -17.78
N ASN A 288 -12.07 10.68 -17.24
CA ASN A 288 -13.23 11.31 -17.89
C ASN A 288 -13.31 12.78 -17.43
N SER A 289 -14.16 13.55 -18.07
CA SER A 289 -14.28 15.01 -17.82
C SER A 289 -14.71 15.39 -16.40
N LYS A 290 -15.25 14.44 -15.64
CA LYS A 290 -15.76 14.67 -14.29
C LYS A 290 -14.72 14.32 -13.22
N GLU A 291 -14.06 13.17 -13.38
CA GLU A 291 -13.19 12.60 -12.34
C GLU A 291 -11.69 12.83 -12.61
N HIS A 292 -11.32 13.40 -13.77
CA HIS A 292 -9.94 13.76 -14.08
C HIS A 292 -9.74 15.27 -14.04
N ASN A 293 -8.73 15.72 -13.30
CA ASN A 293 -8.32 17.12 -13.28
C ASN A 293 -6.82 17.22 -13.50
N GLN A 294 -6.42 17.75 -14.65
CA GLN A 294 -5.02 17.89 -15.04
C GLN A 294 -4.23 18.85 -14.13
N LYS A 295 -4.87 19.74 -13.40
CA LYS A 295 -4.23 20.58 -12.39
C LYS A 295 -3.53 19.75 -11.31
N TYR A 296 -4.14 18.64 -10.93
CA TYR A 296 -3.69 17.76 -9.85
C TYR A 296 -3.01 16.50 -10.37
N GLN A 297 -3.59 15.87 -11.39
CA GLN A 297 -3.21 14.55 -11.86
C GLN A 297 -2.33 14.64 -13.11
N ASN A 298 -1.09 15.06 -12.92
CA ASN A 298 -0.07 15.21 -13.96
C ASN A 298 0.88 14.02 -14.06
N LEU A 299 0.98 13.24 -12.98
CA LEU A 299 1.92 12.13 -12.86
C LEU A 299 1.16 10.82 -12.65
N ILE A 300 1.77 9.71 -13.03
CA ILE A 300 1.37 8.35 -12.66
C ILE A 300 2.60 7.60 -12.21
N GLU A 301 2.49 6.89 -11.09
CA GLU A 301 3.46 5.90 -10.66
C GLU A 301 3.24 4.62 -11.44
N ILE A 302 4.19 4.26 -12.28
CA ILE A 302 4.08 3.10 -13.19
C ILE A 302 4.53 1.80 -12.54
N PHE A 303 5.38 1.88 -11.54
CA PHE A 303 5.78 0.74 -10.71
C PHE A 303 6.30 1.18 -9.34
N SER A 304 6.14 0.28 -8.39
CA SER A 304 6.65 0.39 -7.02
C SER A 304 6.96 -1.00 -6.47
N GLY A 305 7.22 -1.10 -5.18
CA GLY A 305 7.35 -2.38 -4.46
C GLY A 305 6.11 -3.28 -4.58
N HIS A 306 4.97 -2.72 -4.93
CA HIS A 306 3.69 -3.43 -5.10
C HIS A 306 3.41 -3.92 -6.53
N GLY A 307 4.28 -3.67 -7.51
CA GLY A 307 4.16 -4.25 -8.83
C GLY A 307 4.28 -3.25 -9.97
N ASN A 308 4.08 -3.74 -11.19
CA ASN A 308 4.22 -3.00 -12.42
C ASN A 308 2.86 -2.80 -13.10
N SER A 309 2.47 -1.54 -13.26
CA SER A 309 1.25 -1.13 -13.95
C SER A 309 1.51 -0.62 -15.38
N GLU A 310 2.75 -0.72 -15.89
CA GLU A 310 3.17 -0.11 -17.14
C GLU A 310 2.46 -0.72 -18.35
N GLU A 311 2.55 -2.05 -18.50
CA GLU A 311 2.16 -2.76 -19.71
C GLU A 311 0.67 -3.14 -19.75
N PHE A 312 0.09 -3.10 -20.95
CA PHE A 312 -1.16 -3.79 -21.24
C PHE A 312 -0.87 -5.23 -21.63
N ARG A 313 -1.49 -6.16 -20.90
CA ARG A 313 -1.51 -7.59 -21.23
C ARG A 313 -2.96 -8.04 -21.41
N PRO A 314 -3.32 -8.78 -22.47
CA PRO A 314 -4.70 -9.22 -22.70
C PRO A 314 -5.06 -10.43 -21.81
N TRP A 315 -4.74 -10.34 -20.54
CA TRP A 315 -4.96 -11.38 -19.53
C TRP A 315 -6.22 -11.07 -18.74
N GLU A 316 -7.28 -11.81 -19.00
CA GLU A 316 -8.57 -11.60 -18.35
C GLU A 316 -8.79 -12.64 -17.25
N SER A 317 -9.01 -12.20 -16.03
CA SER A 317 -9.31 -13.06 -14.88
C SER A 317 -10.59 -13.87 -15.11
N PHE A 318 -11.58 -13.25 -15.76
CA PHE A 318 -12.83 -13.87 -16.20
C PHE A 318 -13.47 -13.04 -17.33
N ARG A 319 -14.45 -13.63 -17.99
CA ARG A 319 -15.30 -12.97 -19.00
C ARG A 319 -16.72 -12.86 -18.52
N VAL A 320 -17.45 -11.91 -19.05
CA VAL A 320 -18.89 -11.82 -18.84
C VAL A 320 -19.58 -12.25 -20.15
N GLU A 321 -20.22 -13.42 -20.13
CA GLU A 321 -20.95 -13.99 -21.26
C GLU A 321 -22.42 -14.16 -20.84
N ASN A 322 -23.33 -13.48 -21.55
CA ASN A 322 -24.77 -13.50 -21.24
C ASN A 322 -25.13 -13.10 -19.79
N GLY A 323 -24.31 -12.26 -19.15
CA GLY A 323 -24.50 -11.83 -17.76
C GLY A 323 -23.89 -12.78 -16.72
N GLU A 324 -23.28 -13.89 -17.13
CA GLU A 324 -22.59 -14.85 -16.27
C GLU A 324 -21.08 -14.63 -16.30
N TYR A 325 -20.43 -14.84 -15.14
CA TYR A 325 -18.97 -14.81 -15.06
C TYR A 325 -18.40 -16.17 -15.48
N VAL A 326 -17.61 -16.16 -16.55
CA VAL A 326 -17.04 -17.36 -17.16
C VAL A 326 -15.53 -17.35 -17.03
N CYS A 327 -14.95 -18.44 -16.53
CA CYS A 327 -13.52 -18.62 -16.46
C CYS A 327 -12.93 -18.90 -17.85
N PRO A 328 -11.97 -18.07 -18.35
CA PRO A 328 -11.33 -18.33 -19.63
C PRO A 328 -10.50 -19.60 -19.61
N ALA A 329 -10.38 -20.24 -20.77
CA ALA A 329 -9.44 -21.32 -20.94
C ALA A 329 -7.99 -20.78 -20.96
N PRO A 330 -7.01 -21.54 -20.43
CA PRO A 330 -5.61 -21.16 -20.53
C PRO A 330 -5.11 -21.16 -22.00
N ASN A 331 -4.10 -20.34 -22.27
CA ASN A 331 -3.41 -20.32 -23.56
C ASN A 331 -1.88 -20.38 -23.35
N GLU A 332 -1.11 -20.22 -24.42
CA GLU A 332 0.36 -20.32 -24.37
C GLU A 332 1.02 -19.27 -23.46
N SER A 333 0.41 -18.09 -23.31
CA SER A 333 0.99 -16.95 -22.58
C SER A 333 0.31 -16.68 -21.24
N TYR A 334 -0.83 -17.32 -20.94
CA TYR A 334 -1.61 -16.99 -19.76
C TYR A 334 -2.37 -18.19 -19.19
N LEU A 335 -2.21 -18.39 -17.89
CA LEU A 335 -2.96 -19.34 -17.07
C LEU A 335 -3.89 -18.55 -16.13
N PRO A 336 -5.22 -18.53 -16.36
CA PRO A 336 -6.14 -17.82 -15.47
C PRO A 336 -6.17 -18.42 -14.07
N ASP A 337 -6.24 -17.58 -13.03
CA ASP A 337 -6.34 -18.05 -11.64
C ASP A 337 -7.58 -18.90 -11.39
N CYS A 338 -8.72 -18.53 -11.96
CA CYS A 338 -9.93 -19.35 -11.85
C CYS A 338 -9.75 -20.77 -12.45
N PHE A 339 -8.97 -20.89 -13.53
CA PHE A 339 -8.67 -22.19 -14.11
C PHE A 339 -7.77 -23.00 -13.16
N GLN A 340 -6.73 -22.38 -12.63
CA GLN A 340 -5.81 -23.01 -11.68
C GLN A 340 -6.54 -23.43 -10.39
N ALA A 341 -7.49 -22.64 -9.90
CA ALA A 341 -8.35 -23.01 -8.78
C ALA A 341 -9.04 -24.37 -9.01
N GLY A 342 -9.56 -24.58 -10.22
CA GLY A 342 -10.13 -25.86 -10.63
C GLY A 342 -9.11 -27.00 -10.62
N GLU A 343 -7.92 -26.76 -11.15
CA GLU A 343 -6.86 -27.78 -11.21
C GLU A 343 -6.36 -28.18 -9.81
N ILE A 344 -6.20 -27.21 -8.88
CA ILE A 344 -5.85 -27.48 -7.49
C ILE A 344 -6.89 -28.41 -6.84
N ILE A 345 -8.17 -28.10 -6.98
CA ILE A 345 -9.25 -28.94 -6.41
C ILE A 345 -9.32 -30.31 -7.08
N LYS A 346 -9.11 -30.36 -8.39
CA LYS A 346 -9.09 -31.63 -9.14
C LYS A 346 -7.98 -32.56 -8.64
N GLU A 347 -6.78 -32.05 -8.47
CA GLU A 347 -5.64 -32.82 -7.98
C GLU A 347 -5.86 -33.27 -6.52
N ARG A 348 -6.32 -32.40 -5.64
CA ARG A 348 -6.67 -32.78 -4.26
C ARG A 348 -7.76 -33.84 -4.20
N CYS A 349 -8.74 -33.79 -5.12
CA CYS A 349 -9.79 -34.79 -5.25
C CYS A 349 -9.23 -36.15 -5.66
N ARG A 350 -8.31 -36.21 -6.62
CA ARG A 350 -7.64 -37.44 -7.05
C ARG A 350 -6.83 -38.07 -5.92
N ILE A 351 -6.06 -37.24 -5.18
CA ILE A 351 -5.30 -37.71 -4.01
C ILE A 351 -6.22 -38.29 -2.94
N SER A 352 -7.42 -37.75 -2.77
CA SER A 352 -8.43 -38.25 -1.83
C SER A 352 -9.24 -39.44 -2.34
N ALA A 353 -8.77 -40.11 -3.36
CA ALA A 353 -9.41 -41.30 -4.02
C ALA A 353 -10.80 -41.01 -4.64
N GLY A 354 -11.05 -39.76 -5.07
CA GLY A 354 -12.21 -39.41 -5.89
C GLY A 354 -12.11 -40.01 -7.30
N ASN A 355 -13.27 -40.38 -7.87
CA ASN A 355 -13.27 -40.76 -9.28
C ASN A 355 -13.13 -39.51 -10.17
N GLU A 356 -12.68 -39.72 -11.41
CA GLU A 356 -12.35 -38.59 -12.34
C GLU A 356 -13.58 -37.73 -12.67
N GLU A 357 -14.77 -38.31 -12.75
CA GLU A 357 -16.02 -37.60 -13.02
C GLU A 357 -16.36 -36.63 -11.87
N ILE A 358 -16.30 -37.12 -10.63
CA ILE A 358 -16.51 -36.27 -9.43
C ILE A 358 -15.45 -35.19 -9.34
N CYS A 359 -14.19 -35.52 -9.65
CA CYS A 359 -13.11 -34.53 -9.59
C CYS A 359 -13.26 -33.44 -10.65
N ASN A 360 -13.76 -33.75 -11.84
CA ASN A 360 -14.08 -32.79 -12.89
C ASN A 360 -15.26 -31.89 -12.48
N ILE A 361 -16.30 -32.42 -11.85
CA ILE A 361 -17.42 -31.63 -11.32
C ILE A 361 -16.90 -30.62 -10.28
N ARG A 362 -16.13 -31.07 -9.31
CA ARG A 362 -15.55 -30.23 -8.25
C ARG A 362 -14.61 -29.15 -8.81
N ALA A 363 -13.84 -29.47 -9.85
CA ALA A 363 -13.00 -28.51 -10.54
C ALA A 363 -13.85 -27.41 -11.22
N SER A 364 -14.96 -27.80 -11.84
CA SER A 364 -15.90 -26.83 -12.44
C SER A 364 -16.54 -25.92 -11.39
N GLU A 365 -16.98 -26.50 -10.26
CA GLU A 365 -17.49 -25.73 -9.12
C GLU A 365 -16.44 -24.75 -8.58
N ALA A 366 -15.18 -25.16 -8.49
CA ALA A 366 -14.10 -24.30 -8.01
C ALA A 366 -13.86 -23.11 -8.94
N ARG A 367 -13.89 -23.32 -10.25
CA ARG A 367 -13.79 -22.23 -11.24
C ARG A 367 -14.94 -21.24 -11.11
N GLN A 368 -16.16 -21.70 -10.91
CA GLN A 368 -17.31 -20.83 -10.70
C GLN A 368 -17.25 -20.09 -9.38
N ASN A 369 -16.88 -20.74 -8.29
CA ASN A 369 -16.73 -20.09 -6.99
C ASN A 369 -15.68 -19.00 -7.04
N PHE A 370 -14.55 -19.25 -7.71
CA PHE A 370 -13.51 -18.25 -7.91
C PHE A 370 -14.05 -17.00 -8.63
N THR A 371 -14.68 -17.17 -9.79
CA THR A 371 -15.16 -16.04 -10.59
C THR A 371 -16.27 -15.23 -9.91
N LYS A 372 -17.11 -15.88 -9.09
CA LYS A 372 -18.18 -15.23 -8.34
C LYS A 372 -17.68 -14.45 -7.11
N SER A 373 -16.56 -14.89 -6.53
CA SER A 373 -16.04 -14.36 -5.25
C SER A 373 -15.09 -13.16 -5.42
N ASN A 374 -15.00 -12.64 -6.62
CA ASN A 374 -14.18 -11.50 -6.96
C ASN A 374 -14.34 -10.30 -5.98
N PRO A 375 -13.26 -9.70 -5.43
CA PRO A 375 -11.83 -9.95 -5.67
C PRO A 375 -11.19 -11.03 -4.78
N PHE A 376 -11.94 -11.80 -4.06
CA PHE A 376 -11.47 -12.79 -3.09
C PHE A 376 -11.39 -14.22 -3.65
N GLY A 377 -11.25 -14.36 -4.97
CA GLY A 377 -11.24 -15.66 -5.66
C GLY A 377 -10.24 -16.67 -5.08
N LEU A 378 -9.03 -16.22 -4.75
CA LEU A 378 -7.99 -17.07 -4.17
C LEU A 378 -8.42 -17.74 -2.84
N LEU A 379 -9.29 -17.07 -2.06
CA LEU A 379 -9.79 -17.59 -0.78
C LEU A 379 -10.85 -18.70 -0.94
N THR A 380 -11.38 -18.88 -2.15
CA THR A 380 -12.33 -19.98 -2.44
C THR A 380 -11.68 -21.36 -2.36
N ILE A 381 -10.34 -21.41 -2.42
CA ILE A 381 -9.57 -22.64 -2.31
C ILE A 381 -9.02 -22.77 -0.88
N PRO A 382 -9.66 -23.55 0.00
CA PRO A 382 -9.27 -23.62 1.39
C PRO A 382 -7.83 -24.12 1.56
N ASN A 383 -7.05 -23.44 2.39
CA ASN A 383 -5.67 -23.78 2.73
C ASN A 383 -4.76 -23.97 1.49
N SER A 384 -5.00 -23.23 0.41
CA SER A 384 -4.10 -23.26 -0.72
C SER A 384 -2.74 -22.65 -0.35
N ARG A 385 -1.68 -23.24 -0.89
CA ARG A 385 -0.32 -22.76 -0.73
C ARG A 385 0.10 -21.98 -1.96
N PRO A 386 1.00 -20.99 -1.83
CA PRO A 386 1.50 -20.23 -2.97
C PRO A 386 1.97 -21.10 -4.14
N GLU A 387 2.63 -22.23 -3.83
CA GLU A 387 3.19 -23.13 -4.84
C GLU A 387 2.12 -23.88 -5.66
N GLU A 388 0.90 -24.01 -5.14
CA GLU A 388 -0.21 -24.64 -5.87
C GLU A 388 -0.77 -23.73 -6.98
N TRP A 389 -0.57 -22.42 -6.87
CA TRP A 389 -1.05 -21.44 -7.85
C TRP A 389 -0.16 -21.32 -9.08
N LEU A 390 1.07 -21.81 -8.99
CA LEU A 390 2.06 -21.71 -10.08
C LEU A 390 2.24 -20.26 -10.56
N ASP A 391 2.30 -20.09 -11.86
CA ASP A 391 2.39 -18.81 -12.57
C ASP A 391 1.01 -18.28 -13.05
N SER A 392 -0.08 -18.69 -12.40
CA SER A 392 -1.42 -18.23 -12.75
C SER A 392 -1.60 -16.72 -12.47
N GLY A 393 -2.47 -16.09 -13.25
CA GLY A 393 -2.82 -14.68 -13.09
C GLY A 393 -1.75 -13.68 -13.54
N GLN A 394 -0.56 -14.12 -13.87
CA GLN A 394 0.62 -13.31 -14.20
C GLN A 394 1.46 -13.94 -15.31
N CYS A 395 2.64 -13.43 -15.58
CA CYS A 395 3.56 -14.03 -16.55
C CYS A 395 4.17 -15.32 -16.00
N LYS A 396 4.51 -16.24 -16.92
CA LYS A 396 5.29 -17.42 -16.58
C LYS A 396 6.61 -17.05 -15.94
N ASP A 397 7.02 -17.83 -14.95
CA ASP A 397 8.28 -17.67 -14.23
C ASP A 397 8.46 -16.30 -13.55
N CYS A 398 7.34 -15.58 -13.27
CA CYS A 398 7.39 -14.32 -12.55
C CYS A 398 7.53 -14.55 -11.05
N TYR A 399 6.44 -14.48 -10.32
CA TYR A 399 6.46 -14.53 -8.86
C TYR A 399 5.44 -15.52 -8.32
N LEU A 400 5.79 -16.13 -7.19
CA LEU A 400 4.86 -16.87 -6.36
C LEU A 400 4.67 -16.08 -5.06
N PRO A 401 3.49 -15.98 -4.53
CA PRO A 401 2.21 -16.50 -5.04
C PRO A 401 1.68 -15.74 -6.26
N ALA A 402 0.69 -16.34 -6.91
CA ALA A 402 -0.03 -15.74 -8.02
C ALA A 402 -0.69 -14.42 -7.64
N PHE A 403 -0.84 -13.52 -8.61
CA PHE A 403 -1.67 -12.34 -8.44
C PHE A 403 -2.37 -11.99 -9.77
N GLU A 404 -3.58 -11.51 -9.68
CA GLU A 404 -4.39 -11.19 -10.85
C GLU A 404 -4.02 -9.84 -11.46
N TYR A 405 -3.88 -9.82 -12.78
CA TYR A 405 -3.61 -8.63 -13.56
C TYR A 405 -4.88 -7.97 -14.09
N ARG A 406 -4.96 -6.62 -14.02
CA ARG A 406 -6.11 -5.83 -14.48
C ARG A 406 -5.75 -5.05 -15.76
N PRO A 407 -5.96 -5.61 -16.96
CA PRO A 407 -5.48 -5.02 -18.21
C PRO A 407 -5.90 -3.57 -18.44
N LYS A 408 -7.19 -3.27 -18.17
CA LYS A 408 -7.77 -1.94 -18.37
C LYS A 408 -7.34 -0.91 -17.32
N SER A 409 -6.55 -1.33 -16.35
CA SER A 409 -5.93 -0.47 -15.35
C SER A 409 -4.43 -0.25 -15.59
N SER A 410 -3.87 -0.79 -16.67
CA SER A 410 -2.48 -0.52 -17.07
C SER A 410 -2.30 0.91 -17.60
N VAL A 411 -1.09 1.44 -17.46
CA VAL A 411 -0.76 2.79 -17.96
C VAL A 411 -0.84 2.86 -19.48
N GLN A 412 -0.45 1.83 -20.20
CA GLN A 412 -0.64 1.77 -21.66
C GLN A 412 -2.10 1.88 -22.06
N TYR A 413 -3.02 1.27 -21.28
CA TYR A 413 -4.45 1.45 -21.53
C TYR A 413 -4.90 2.88 -21.23
N ALA A 414 -4.40 3.50 -20.14
CA ALA A 414 -4.69 4.90 -19.83
C ALA A 414 -4.28 5.85 -20.97
N LEU A 415 -3.10 5.63 -21.56
CA LEU A 415 -2.60 6.41 -22.70
C LEU A 415 -3.42 6.21 -23.98
N ALA A 416 -4.10 5.07 -24.13
CA ALA A 416 -4.97 4.81 -25.26
C ALA A 416 -6.34 5.52 -25.16
N LEU A 417 -6.73 5.92 -23.94
CA LEU A 417 -7.98 6.65 -23.72
C LEU A 417 -7.90 8.08 -24.25
N ARG A 418 -9.04 8.64 -24.57
CA ARG A 418 -9.19 9.99 -25.11
C ARG A 418 -10.25 10.75 -24.35
N ASN A 419 -9.99 12.00 -24.06
CA ASN A 419 -11.00 12.92 -23.58
C ASN A 419 -11.79 13.45 -24.78
N PHE A 420 -13.08 13.15 -24.85
CA PHE A 420 -13.99 13.63 -25.87
C PHE A 420 -14.69 14.89 -25.34
N SER A 421 -14.27 16.05 -25.78
CA SER A 421 -14.86 17.33 -25.42
C SER A 421 -15.36 18.05 -26.66
N ASP A 422 -16.12 19.14 -26.48
CA ASP A 422 -16.60 20.03 -27.57
C ASP A 422 -15.45 20.66 -28.37
N GLN A 423 -14.23 20.67 -27.79
CA GLN A 423 -13.00 21.15 -28.44
C GLN A 423 -12.25 20.06 -29.24
N GLY A 424 -12.84 18.86 -29.35
CA GLY A 424 -12.26 17.71 -30.04
C GLY A 424 -11.69 16.66 -29.11
N THR A 425 -11.06 15.63 -29.68
CA THR A 425 -10.48 14.50 -28.95
C THR A 425 -9.08 14.84 -28.48
N GLN A 426 -8.86 14.89 -27.18
CA GLN A 426 -7.56 15.13 -26.57
C GLN A 426 -7.00 13.89 -25.88
N PRO A 427 -5.70 13.58 -26.01
CA PRO A 427 -5.06 12.53 -25.23
C PRO A 427 -4.86 12.97 -23.79
N TYR A 428 -4.97 12.04 -22.84
CA TYR A 428 -4.46 12.24 -21.49
C TYR A 428 -2.92 12.21 -21.50
N ARG A 429 -2.29 13.12 -20.75
CA ARG A 429 -0.84 13.27 -20.72
C ARG A 429 -0.34 13.22 -19.29
N PHE A 430 0.62 12.34 -19.05
CA PHE A 430 1.22 12.13 -17.74
C PHE A 430 2.75 12.11 -17.84
N GLY A 431 3.41 12.53 -16.76
CA GLY A 431 4.78 12.13 -16.46
C GLY A 431 4.75 10.78 -15.73
N PHE A 432 5.76 9.95 -15.96
CA PHE A 432 5.84 8.62 -15.38
C PHE A 432 6.92 8.59 -14.31
N ILE A 433 6.56 8.10 -13.12
CA ILE A 433 7.47 7.99 -11.99
C ILE A 433 7.51 6.54 -11.49
N GLY A 434 8.58 6.21 -10.78
CA GLY A 434 8.68 5.02 -9.96
C GLY A 434 8.88 5.43 -8.51
N SER A 435 8.47 4.57 -7.58
CA SER A 435 8.62 4.79 -6.14
C SER A 435 8.89 3.47 -5.43
N SER A 436 9.22 3.52 -4.14
CA SER A 436 9.43 2.28 -3.38
C SER A 436 8.15 1.66 -2.85
N ASP A 437 7.20 2.48 -2.43
CA ASP A 437 6.05 2.06 -1.63
C ASP A 437 6.49 1.25 -0.40
N ASN A 438 7.57 1.75 0.23
CA ASN A 438 8.19 1.06 1.34
C ASN A 438 7.40 1.26 2.63
N HIS A 439 7.08 0.15 3.31
CA HIS A 439 6.29 0.14 4.53
C HIS A 439 7.13 0.08 5.82
N SER A 440 8.41 0.49 5.75
CA SER A 440 9.35 0.46 6.88
C SER A 440 10.19 1.74 6.96
N SER A 441 9.64 2.89 6.53
CA SER A 441 10.30 4.21 6.54
C SER A 441 11.68 4.21 5.86
N LYS A 442 11.83 3.46 4.75
CA LYS A 442 13.11 3.31 4.03
C LYS A 442 12.98 3.81 2.57
N PRO A 443 12.84 5.13 2.35
CA PRO A 443 12.72 5.67 0.99
C PRO A 443 13.89 5.29 0.11
N GLY A 444 13.62 5.08 -1.19
CA GLY A 444 14.62 4.70 -2.17
C GLY A 444 15.06 3.24 -2.09
N THR A 445 14.31 2.41 -1.39
CA THR A 445 14.48 0.95 -1.37
C THR A 445 13.51 0.27 -2.33
N GLY A 446 13.56 -1.04 -2.41
CA GLY A 446 12.56 -1.80 -3.15
C GLY A 446 13.07 -2.41 -4.45
N TYR A 447 14.15 -1.94 -5.06
CA TYR A 447 14.73 -2.64 -6.21
C TYR A 447 15.55 -3.85 -5.75
N LYS A 448 15.14 -5.05 -6.15
CA LYS A 448 15.62 -6.29 -5.54
C LYS A 448 15.91 -7.37 -6.57
N GLU A 449 17.06 -7.25 -7.19
CA GLU A 449 17.57 -8.29 -8.09
C GLU A 449 18.02 -9.53 -7.32
N ILE A 450 18.59 -9.33 -6.12
CA ILE A 450 19.18 -10.38 -5.29
C ILE A 450 18.44 -10.48 -3.96
N ASN A 451 18.13 -11.72 -3.55
CA ASN A 451 17.42 -11.99 -2.30
C ASN A 451 16.10 -11.20 -2.15
N ARG A 452 15.32 -11.18 -3.20
CA ARG A 452 14.08 -10.40 -3.30
C ARG A 452 13.19 -10.53 -2.07
N ILE A 453 12.84 -11.75 -1.65
CA ILE A 453 12.01 -12.00 -0.47
C ILE A 453 12.60 -11.40 0.81
N LYS A 454 13.93 -11.44 0.95
CA LYS A 454 14.62 -10.92 2.14
C LYS A 454 14.71 -9.39 2.16
N ASN A 455 14.75 -8.79 0.99
CA ASN A 455 15.03 -7.36 0.85
C ASN A 455 13.79 -6.52 0.50
N THR A 456 12.61 -7.10 0.34
CA THR A 456 11.33 -6.40 0.15
C THR A 456 10.63 -6.21 1.48
N ASP A 457 9.53 -5.45 1.50
CA ASP A 457 8.65 -5.35 2.67
C ASP A 457 7.78 -6.61 2.86
N SER A 458 7.89 -7.58 1.97
CA SER A 458 7.26 -8.88 2.15
C SER A 458 7.97 -9.66 3.25
N ASN A 459 7.45 -9.56 4.45
CA ASN A 459 7.85 -10.40 5.58
C ASN A 459 7.23 -11.80 5.49
N TYR A 460 6.58 -12.12 4.39
CA TYR A 460 6.01 -13.42 4.18
C TYR A 460 7.10 -14.46 3.96
N LYS A 461 7.35 -15.22 4.98
CA LYS A 461 8.09 -16.47 4.88
C LYS A 461 7.11 -17.63 5.00
N SER A 462 6.91 -18.35 3.90
CA SER A 462 6.09 -19.54 3.84
C SER A 462 6.54 -20.64 4.85
N SER A 463 7.69 -20.47 5.46
CA SER A 463 8.32 -21.43 6.36
C SER A 463 8.03 -21.21 7.84
N ASN A 464 7.36 -20.15 8.29
CA ASN A 464 7.38 -19.81 9.70
C ASN A 464 6.14 -20.14 10.52
N SER A 465 6.50 -20.71 11.52
CA SER A 465 6.04 -21.23 12.83
C SER A 465 4.55 -21.07 13.18
N ILE A 466 3.94 -19.87 13.15
CA ILE A 466 2.54 -19.73 13.58
C ILE A 466 1.58 -20.01 12.45
N MET A 467 1.88 -19.53 11.25
CA MET A 467 1.09 -19.86 10.05
C MET A 467 1.22 -21.36 9.74
N ASN A 468 2.40 -21.92 9.91
CA ASN A 468 2.60 -23.38 9.81
C ASN A 468 1.97 -24.15 10.97
N LEU A 469 1.90 -23.62 12.20
CA LEU A 469 1.16 -24.27 13.27
C LEU A 469 -0.35 -24.28 12.98
N GLN A 470 -0.91 -23.16 12.55
CA GLN A 470 -2.32 -23.09 12.11
C GLN A 470 -2.57 -23.95 10.88
N ASN A 471 -1.61 -24.02 9.99
CA ASN A 471 -1.68 -24.85 8.79
C ASN A 471 -1.42 -26.34 9.08
N ASN A 472 -0.52 -26.70 10.00
CA ASN A 472 -0.27 -28.09 10.38
C ASN A 472 -1.41 -28.74 11.18
N VAL A 473 -2.27 -27.94 11.81
CA VAL A 473 -3.47 -28.44 12.52
C VAL A 473 -4.69 -28.60 11.58
N ARG A 474 -4.65 -28.01 10.37
CA ARG A 474 -5.73 -28.10 9.39
C ARG A 474 -5.37 -29.11 8.31
N ASN A 475 -6.23 -30.13 8.14
CA ASN A 475 -6.11 -31.14 7.08
C ASN A 475 -5.90 -30.46 5.71
N TYR A 476 -4.70 -30.60 5.13
CA TYR A 476 -4.21 -29.91 3.93
C TYR A 476 -4.97 -30.19 2.64
N ALA A 477 -5.83 -31.16 2.62
CA ALA A 477 -6.45 -31.64 1.39
C ALA A 477 -7.97 -31.57 1.46
N ILE A 478 -8.55 -30.39 1.67
CA ILE A 478 -9.97 -30.26 1.42
C ILE A 478 -10.17 -30.29 -0.09
N PRO A 479 -10.77 -31.39 -0.66
CA PRO A 479 -10.92 -31.57 -2.09
C PRO A 479 -12.18 -30.90 -2.62
N ARG A 480 -12.51 -29.72 -2.10
CA ARG A 480 -13.65 -28.89 -2.51
C ARG A 480 -13.33 -27.42 -2.30
N SER A 481 -13.79 -26.59 -3.20
CA SER A 481 -13.83 -25.15 -3.04
C SER A 481 -14.98 -24.75 -2.08
N GLN A 482 -14.93 -23.54 -1.62
CA GLN A 482 -15.99 -22.92 -0.81
C GLN A 482 -16.50 -21.66 -1.50
N GLU A 483 -17.77 -21.37 -1.38
CA GLU A 483 -18.27 -20.03 -1.71
C GLU A 483 -17.78 -19.03 -0.67
N ILE A 484 -17.46 -17.83 -1.12
CA ILE A 484 -17.12 -16.71 -0.26
C ILE A 484 -18.33 -15.77 -0.22
N ASN A 485 -18.90 -15.61 0.97
CA ASN A 485 -19.87 -14.56 1.19
C ASN A 485 -19.10 -13.25 1.42
N LEU A 486 -19.20 -12.32 0.49
CA LEU A 486 -18.49 -11.03 0.53
C LEU A 486 -18.86 -10.22 1.77
N GLU A 487 -20.12 -10.25 2.20
CA GLU A 487 -20.58 -9.57 3.42
C GLU A 487 -19.92 -10.13 4.70
N GLN A 488 -19.60 -11.43 4.72
CA GLN A 488 -18.91 -12.07 5.85
C GLN A 488 -17.39 -11.87 5.84
N MET A 489 -16.83 -11.40 4.73
CA MET A 489 -15.40 -11.13 4.62
C MET A 489 -15.02 -9.82 5.29
N ILE A 490 -15.95 -8.89 5.46
CA ILE A 490 -15.77 -7.63 6.21
C ILE A 490 -15.25 -7.91 7.63
N ASP A 491 -15.67 -9.02 8.22
CA ASP A 491 -15.39 -9.41 9.61
C ASP A 491 -14.13 -10.28 9.81
N ARG A 492 -13.35 -10.57 8.75
CA ARG A 492 -12.27 -11.56 8.84
C ARG A 492 -10.97 -11.06 8.22
N THR A 493 -10.15 -10.39 9.01
CA THR A 493 -8.72 -10.26 8.73
C THR A 493 -8.09 -11.64 8.56
N ARG A 494 -7.74 -11.98 7.33
CA ARG A 494 -6.86 -13.12 7.06
C ARG A 494 -5.51 -12.59 6.63
N PRO A 495 -4.46 -12.70 7.47
CA PRO A 495 -3.12 -12.18 7.18
C PRO A 495 -2.42 -12.89 6.01
N SER A 496 -3.05 -13.86 5.37
CA SER A 496 -2.46 -14.68 4.32
C SER A 496 -3.27 -14.67 3.04
N GLN A 497 -3.45 -13.50 2.44
CA GLN A 497 -3.91 -13.45 1.06
C GLN A 497 -2.70 -13.62 0.13
N PRO A 498 -2.61 -14.69 -0.67
CA PRO A 498 -1.46 -14.94 -1.53
C PRO A 498 -1.18 -13.78 -2.48
N GLU A 499 -2.22 -13.16 -3.03
CA GLU A 499 -2.09 -12.05 -3.95
C GLU A 499 -1.46 -10.81 -3.29
N ARG A 500 -1.91 -10.43 -2.07
CA ARG A 500 -1.32 -9.29 -1.36
C ARG A 500 0.15 -9.52 -1.04
N VAL A 501 0.49 -10.72 -0.60
CA VAL A 501 1.88 -11.06 -0.30
C VAL A 501 2.76 -10.96 -1.54
N SER A 502 2.29 -11.44 -2.69
CA SER A 502 3.08 -11.34 -3.93
C SER A 502 3.31 -9.91 -4.38
N SER A 503 2.40 -9.00 -4.07
CA SER A 503 2.54 -7.60 -4.45
C SER A 503 3.81 -6.95 -3.87
N PHE A 504 4.26 -7.37 -2.69
CA PHE A 504 5.50 -6.88 -2.08
C PHE A 504 6.78 -7.49 -2.65
N LEU A 505 6.69 -8.42 -3.58
CA LEU A 505 7.86 -9.03 -4.21
C LEU A 505 8.33 -8.30 -5.47
N TYR A 506 7.61 -7.26 -5.90
CA TYR A 506 7.98 -6.47 -7.05
C TYR A 506 9.18 -5.56 -6.77
N THR A 507 9.86 -5.19 -7.82
CA THR A 507 10.95 -4.23 -7.76
C THR A 507 10.38 -2.84 -7.65
N GLY A 508 10.71 -2.14 -6.57
CA GLY A 508 10.44 -0.71 -6.45
C GLY A 508 11.33 0.12 -7.36
N GLY A 509 11.10 1.42 -7.37
CA GLY A 509 11.81 2.34 -8.23
C GLY A 509 12.09 3.69 -7.59
N LEU A 510 12.62 4.57 -8.41
CA LEU A 510 12.86 5.97 -8.08
C LEU A 510 12.22 6.86 -9.14
N ILE A 511 11.85 8.05 -8.71
CA ILE A 511 11.60 9.16 -9.61
C ILE A 511 12.92 9.88 -9.87
N ALA A 512 13.18 10.19 -11.13
CA ALA A 512 14.21 11.13 -11.56
C ALA A 512 13.54 12.37 -12.16
N THR A 513 14.06 13.56 -11.88
CA THR A 513 13.48 14.81 -12.36
C THR A 513 14.55 15.81 -12.79
N HIS A 514 14.27 16.55 -13.86
CA HIS A 514 15.17 17.55 -14.44
C HIS A 514 14.90 18.93 -13.86
N VAL A 515 15.80 19.43 -13.04
CA VAL A 515 15.64 20.71 -12.35
C VAL A 515 16.67 21.74 -12.77
N VAL A 516 16.32 23.02 -12.74
CA VAL A 516 17.27 24.12 -12.96
C VAL A 516 18.18 24.27 -11.74
N GLN A 517 17.60 24.19 -10.54
CA GLN A 517 18.33 24.32 -9.27
C GLN A 517 17.83 23.28 -8.27
N LYS A 518 18.70 22.86 -7.35
CA LYS A 518 18.30 21.96 -6.25
C LYS A 518 17.62 22.76 -5.15
N ASN A 519 16.36 23.10 -5.35
CA ASN A 519 15.49 23.72 -4.36
C ASN A 519 14.03 23.25 -4.56
N ARG A 520 13.20 23.52 -3.58
CA ARG A 520 11.79 23.10 -3.54
C ARG A 520 10.97 23.62 -4.72
N ASP A 521 11.14 24.89 -5.09
CA ASP A 521 10.37 25.50 -6.19
C ASP A 521 10.73 24.88 -7.54
N SER A 522 12.03 24.76 -7.83
CA SER A 522 12.49 24.14 -9.08
C SER A 522 12.11 22.65 -9.18
N LEU A 523 12.15 21.95 -8.05
CA LEU A 523 11.64 20.57 -7.97
C LEU A 523 10.14 20.52 -8.29
N TRP A 524 9.34 21.39 -7.66
CA TRP A 524 7.90 21.43 -7.85
C TRP A 524 7.50 21.78 -9.29
N ASP A 525 8.16 22.78 -9.88
CA ASP A 525 7.95 23.17 -11.27
C ASP A 525 8.24 22.01 -12.23
N SER A 526 9.32 21.29 -11.98
CA SER A 526 9.70 20.13 -12.80
C SER A 526 8.67 18.99 -12.70
N LEU A 527 8.18 18.70 -11.49
CA LEU A 527 7.11 17.70 -11.28
C LEU A 527 5.83 18.09 -12.02
N ASN A 528 5.39 19.35 -11.90
CA ASN A 528 4.20 19.86 -12.57
C ASN A 528 4.34 19.85 -14.11
N ASN A 529 5.53 20.15 -14.60
CA ASN A 529 5.81 20.16 -16.04
C ASN A 529 6.06 18.76 -16.61
N ARG A 530 6.01 17.71 -15.78
CA ARG A 530 6.27 16.32 -16.18
C ARG A 530 7.70 16.11 -16.71
N GLU A 531 8.65 16.88 -16.23
CA GLU A 531 10.07 16.74 -16.57
C GLU A 531 10.71 15.63 -15.74
N VAL A 532 10.10 14.45 -15.81
CA VAL A 532 10.38 13.29 -14.94
C VAL A 532 10.55 12.02 -15.77
N TYR A 533 11.21 11.05 -15.18
CA TYR A 533 11.19 9.66 -15.65
C TYR A 533 11.33 8.71 -14.47
N ALA A 534 10.90 7.46 -14.66
CA ALA A 534 11.01 6.40 -13.70
C ALA A 534 12.30 5.59 -13.93
N THR A 535 12.91 5.13 -12.85
CA THR A 535 13.96 4.10 -12.89
C THR A 535 13.58 2.94 -11.98
N SER A 536 14.09 1.76 -12.27
CA SER A 536 13.89 0.58 -11.42
C SER A 536 14.80 0.55 -10.18
N GLY A 537 15.25 1.73 -9.70
CA GLY A 537 16.06 1.91 -8.49
C GLY A 537 17.49 2.39 -8.78
N GLU A 538 18.02 2.11 -9.95
CA GLU A 538 19.32 2.63 -10.36
C GLU A 538 19.24 4.12 -10.70
N ARG A 539 20.29 4.88 -10.37
CA ARG A 539 20.38 6.32 -10.70
C ARG A 539 20.90 6.52 -12.11
N ILE A 540 20.05 6.25 -13.08
CA ILE A 540 20.35 6.41 -14.49
C ILE A 540 20.21 7.88 -14.86
N LEU A 541 21.30 8.50 -15.31
CA LEU A 541 21.28 9.88 -15.84
C LEU A 541 20.84 9.83 -17.29
N LEU A 542 19.64 10.33 -17.58
CA LEU A 542 19.03 10.28 -18.90
C LEU A 542 18.65 11.69 -19.37
N TRP A 543 19.17 12.08 -20.55
CA TRP A 543 18.68 13.20 -21.35
C TRP A 543 18.14 12.63 -22.65
N PHE A 544 16.89 12.93 -22.96
CA PHE A 544 16.20 12.39 -24.13
C PHE A 544 15.76 13.51 -25.05
N ASP A 545 16.21 13.47 -26.31
CA ASP A 545 15.90 14.44 -27.35
C ASP A 545 15.23 13.76 -28.54
N LEU A 546 14.11 14.32 -29.02
CA LEU A 546 13.46 13.91 -30.26
C LEU A 546 14.09 14.63 -31.45
N ILE A 547 14.94 13.93 -32.21
CA ILE A 547 15.70 14.51 -33.33
C ILE A 547 14.79 15.09 -34.42
N ASN A 548 13.62 14.52 -34.64
CA ASN A 548 12.70 14.91 -35.74
C ASN A 548 11.55 15.83 -35.25
N HIS A 549 11.62 16.35 -34.04
CA HIS A 549 10.61 17.28 -33.52
C HIS A 549 11.09 18.71 -33.67
N PRO A 550 10.25 19.67 -34.12
CA PRO A 550 10.63 21.08 -34.13
C PRO A 550 11.03 21.55 -32.73
N SER A 551 12.23 22.13 -32.60
CA SER A 551 12.73 22.65 -31.33
C SER A 551 11.75 23.67 -30.74
N GLY A 552 11.35 23.48 -29.46
CA GLY A 552 10.50 24.41 -28.73
C GLY A 552 8.99 24.13 -28.73
N GLN A 553 8.56 22.97 -29.21
CA GLN A 553 7.16 22.50 -29.14
C GLN A 553 7.03 21.19 -28.34
N ILE A 554 7.35 21.20 -27.08
CA ILE A 554 7.01 20.11 -26.16
C ILE A 554 5.86 20.56 -25.28
#